data_21320751bf29d7000c685a6732631236
#
_entry.id   21320751bf29d7000c685a6732631236
#
_cell.length_a   1.000
_cell.length_b   1.000
_cell.length_c   1.000
_cell.angle_alpha   90.00
_cell.angle_beta   90.00
_cell.angle_gamma   90.00
#
_symmetry.space_group_name_H-M   'P 1'
#
loop_
_entity.id
_entity.type
_entity.pdbx_description
1 polymer ?
#
loop_
_entity_poly.entity_id
_entity_poly.type
_entity_poly.pdbx_seq_one_letter_code
_entity_poly.pdbx_strand_id
1 'polypeptide(L)'
;LQIHRAVSAAQSVVLAHSVGHDVQQQVADVLFARASADGRLSASLGGLFPTGAGVTITPHTPTHFNPEEYGMSSVALRRIDSIAKRGIQEGAYPGCQIVILKDGKTMYDHAFGTHAGKGSALVRPTDLYDLASLSKTTGTLLALMKLYDRGRFNLSDKLSDYLPWLQRTNKKDMTIRELLLHQSGLPAGIVLYPEAIDKESYKGRLFSARKDALHPLRLGVTTWANPNFHFKPETLSRTRNANYTLQICDSLWLNKSFIKVIQEKIIEAPLGTKQYRYSDVGFILLRFLAEQLAGMPMDEYLAREFYEPMGLERTLYLPLQRIPKAQIVPSANDKFLRKCVLQGFVHDESAAFQGGVSGNAGLFS
;
A
#
# COMPACT_ATOMS: atom_id res chain seq x y z
N LEU A 1 -16.14 53.29 -15.07
CA LEU A 1 -16.35 51.94 -15.64
C LEU A 1 -17.86 51.67 -15.74
N GLN A 2 -18.39 51.43 -16.97
CA GLN A 2 -19.82 51.20 -17.22
C GLN A 2 -20.25 49.77 -16.87
N ILE A 3 -19.40 48.96 -16.19
CA ILE A 3 -19.64 47.55 -15.87
C ILE A 3 -20.81 47.36 -14.93
N HIS A 4 -21.05 48.28 -14.00
CA HIS A 4 -22.07 48.09 -12.96
C HIS A 4 -23.51 47.99 -13.51
N ARG A 5 -23.84 48.64 -14.63
CA ARG A 5 -25.16 48.53 -15.24
C ARG A 5 -25.40 47.16 -15.90
N ALA A 6 -24.32 46.58 -16.44
CA ALA A 6 -24.40 45.27 -17.09
C ALA A 6 -24.53 44.11 -16.10
N VAL A 7 -24.01 44.27 -14.87
CA VAL A 7 -23.94 43.18 -13.90
C VAL A 7 -24.97 43.33 -12.76
N SER A 8 -25.72 44.41 -12.70
CA SER A 8 -26.67 44.67 -11.59
C SER A 8 -27.83 43.67 -11.52
N ALA A 9 -28.14 42.97 -12.61
CA ALA A 9 -29.16 41.91 -12.66
C ALA A 9 -28.56 40.50 -12.64
N ALA A 10 -27.23 40.35 -12.59
CA ALA A 10 -26.59 39.05 -12.60
C ALA A 10 -26.61 38.43 -11.19
N GLN A 11 -26.95 37.17 -11.09
CA GLN A 11 -26.90 36.40 -9.81
C GLN A 11 -25.45 36.11 -9.37
N SER A 12 -24.52 36.02 -10.30
CA SER A 12 -23.10 35.77 -10.05
C SER A 12 -22.24 36.52 -11.07
N VAL A 13 -21.10 37.00 -10.63
CA VAL A 13 -20.14 37.72 -11.47
C VAL A 13 -18.74 37.13 -11.25
N VAL A 14 -18.09 36.75 -12.33
CA VAL A 14 -16.67 36.37 -12.31
C VAL A 14 -15.87 37.48 -12.97
N LEU A 15 -14.94 38.09 -12.23
CA LEU A 15 -14.07 39.14 -12.73
C LEU A 15 -12.72 38.56 -13.10
N ALA A 16 -12.39 38.59 -14.38
CA ALA A 16 -11.07 38.23 -14.90
C ALA A 16 -10.24 39.51 -15.20
N HIS A 17 -8.98 39.51 -14.81
CA HIS A 17 -8.08 40.66 -15.00
C HIS A 17 -7.40 40.69 -16.37
N SER A 18 -7.61 39.67 -17.19
CA SER A 18 -7.02 39.55 -18.52
C SER A 18 -7.97 38.79 -19.45
N VAL A 19 -7.76 38.93 -20.77
CA VAL A 19 -8.51 38.24 -21.84
C VAL A 19 -7.68 37.14 -22.53
N GLY A 20 -6.49 36.83 -21.97
CA GLY A 20 -5.66 35.74 -22.50
C GLY A 20 -6.36 34.37 -22.47
N HIS A 21 -5.96 33.49 -23.39
CA HIS A 21 -6.54 32.13 -23.51
C HIS A 21 -6.51 31.37 -22.18
N ASP A 22 -5.40 31.43 -21.46
CA ASP A 22 -5.23 30.73 -20.16
C ASP A 22 -6.21 31.25 -19.10
N VAL A 23 -6.45 32.58 -19.10
CA VAL A 23 -7.41 33.19 -18.16
C VAL A 23 -8.84 32.83 -18.53
N GLN A 24 -9.17 32.77 -19.81
CA GLN A 24 -10.48 32.31 -20.25
C GLN A 24 -10.74 30.85 -19.86
N GLN A 25 -9.72 29.99 -19.99
CA GLN A 25 -9.80 28.61 -19.53
C GLN A 25 -10.02 28.52 -18.02
N GLN A 26 -9.27 29.30 -17.23
CA GLN A 26 -9.47 29.35 -15.76
C GLN A 26 -10.85 29.86 -15.38
N VAL A 27 -11.39 30.87 -16.07
CA VAL A 27 -12.76 31.36 -15.85
C VAL A 27 -13.78 30.25 -16.13
N ALA A 28 -13.62 29.51 -17.22
CA ALA A 28 -14.46 28.38 -17.54
C ALA A 28 -14.39 27.31 -16.45
N ASP A 29 -13.21 26.97 -16.00
CA ASP A 29 -13.03 25.96 -14.95
C ASP A 29 -13.64 26.40 -13.61
N VAL A 30 -13.57 27.67 -13.25
CA VAL A 30 -14.28 28.22 -12.08
C VAL A 30 -15.79 28.17 -12.25
N LEU A 31 -16.31 28.57 -13.42
CA LEU A 31 -17.76 28.54 -13.73
C LEU A 31 -18.35 27.13 -13.67
N PHE A 32 -17.56 26.13 -14.06
CA PHE A 32 -17.96 24.72 -14.01
C PHE A 32 -17.52 24.01 -12.72
N ALA A 33 -17.12 24.78 -11.70
CA ALA A 33 -16.68 24.29 -10.39
C ALA A 33 -15.50 23.26 -10.49
N ARG A 34 -14.64 23.39 -11.50
CA ARG A 34 -13.45 22.57 -11.70
C ARG A 34 -12.20 23.15 -11.07
N ALA A 35 -12.18 24.46 -10.85
CA ALA A 35 -11.10 25.18 -10.19
C ALA A 35 -11.60 26.00 -9.00
N SER A 36 -10.73 26.21 -8.02
CA SER A 36 -10.98 27.10 -6.91
C SER A 36 -10.89 28.58 -7.32
N ALA A 37 -11.66 29.43 -6.67
CA ALA A 37 -11.48 30.87 -6.73
C ALA A 37 -11.65 31.45 -5.32
N ASP A 38 -10.66 32.19 -4.84
CA ASP A 38 -10.64 32.84 -3.53
C ASP A 38 -10.28 34.32 -3.62
N GLY A 39 -10.23 34.84 -4.84
CA GLY A 39 -9.92 36.23 -5.12
C GLY A 39 -10.84 37.21 -4.40
N ARG A 40 -10.28 38.33 -3.97
CA ARG A 40 -10.99 39.45 -3.34
C ARG A 40 -10.72 40.74 -4.12
N LEU A 41 -11.72 41.59 -4.22
CA LEU A 41 -11.58 42.87 -4.87
C LEU A 41 -10.55 43.74 -4.14
N SER A 42 -9.54 44.19 -4.82
CA SER A 42 -8.53 45.13 -4.29
C SER A 42 -9.06 46.56 -4.15
N ALA A 43 -10.12 46.91 -4.89
CA ALA A 43 -10.79 48.21 -4.83
C ALA A 43 -12.30 48.01 -5.04
N SER A 44 -13.10 48.97 -4.57
CA SER A 44 -14.55 48.93 -4.75
C SER A 44 -14.94 49.06 -6.23
N LEU A 45 -15.95 48.33 -6.66
CA LEU A 45 -16.47 48.37 -8.02
C LEU A 45 -17.84 49.06 -8.04
N GLY A 46 -17.85 50.33 -8.41
CA GLY A 46 -19.03 51.12 -8.67
C GLY A 46 -20.08 51.21 -7.56
N GLY A 47 -19.69 51.05 -6.32
CA GLY A 47 -20.60 51.08 -5.16
C GLY A 47 -21.45 49.78 -4.96
N LEU A 48 -21.44 48.89 -5.90
CA LEU A 48 -22.13 47.60 -5.80
C LEU A 48 -21.32 46.56 -5.03
N PHE A 49 -20.02 46.55 -5.21
CA PHE A 49 -19.10 45.60 -4.57
C PHE A 49 -18.02 46.39 -3.82
N PRO A 50 -17.94 46.31 -2.48
CA PRO A 50 -16.89 46.97 -1.72
C PRO A 50 -15.53 46.29 -1.90
N THR A 51 -14.47 47.00 -1.54
CA THR A 51 -13.12 46.44 -1.42
C THR A 51 -13.18 45.21 -0.50
N GLY A 52 -12.51 44.15 -0.87
CA GLY A 52 -12.51 42.87 -0.16
C GLY A 52 -13.71 41.96 -0.50
N ALA A 53 -14.66 42.42 -1.32
CA ALA A 53 -15.75 41.57 -1.78
C ALA A 53 -15.22 40.41 -2.63
N GLY A 54 -15.84 39.27 -2.45
CA GLY A 54 -15.55 38.03 -3.18
C GLY A 54 -16.07 36.81 -2.38
N VAL A 55 -16.32 35.75 -3.06
CA VAL A 55 -16.70 34.45 -2.46
C VAL A 55 -15.62 33.43 -2.73
N THR A 56 -15.41 32.52 -1.80
CA THR A 56 -14.53 31.37 -2.03
C THR A 56 -15.34 30.30 -2.72
N ILE A 57 -14.88 29.89 -3.90
CA ILE A 57 -15.41 28.74 -4.62
C ILE A 57 -14.41 27.62 -4.46
N THR A 58 -14.86 26.47 -3.93
CA THR A 58 -14.11 25.22 -3.88
C THR A 58 -14.55 24.34 -5.03
N PRO A 59 -13.62 23.65 -5.71
CA PRO A 59 -13.99 22.71 -6.77
C PRO A 59 -14.95 21.67 -6.22
N HIS A 60 -16.05 21.46 -6.91
CA HIS A 60 -16.92 20.33 -6.67
C HIS A 60 -16.62 19.28 -7.72
N THR A 61 -15.76 18.33 -7.38
CA THR A 61 -15.58 17.14 -8.22
C THR A 61 -16.75 16.21 -7.92
N PRO A 62 -17.61 15.90 -8.88
CA PRO A 62 -18.64 14.90 -8.66
C PRO A 62 -18.01 13.60 -8.21
N THR A 63 -18.44 13.07 -7.08
CA THR A 63 -17.95 11.78 -6.56
C THR A 63 -18.58 10.60 -7.29
N HIS A 64 -19.72 10.83 -7.97
CA HIS A 64 -20.43 9.83 -8.74
C HIS A 64 -20.69 10.36 -10.16
N PHE A 65 -20.35 9.56 -11.14
CA PHE A 65 -20.59 9.82 -12.56
C PHE A 65 -21.62 8.84 -13.10
N ASN A 66 -22.39 9.26 -14.09
CA ASN A 66 -23.32 8.36 -14.75
C ASN A 66 -22.55 7.38 -15.66
N PRO A 67 -22.54 6.07 -15.37
CA PRO A 67 -21.78 5.11 -16.16
C PRO A 67 -22.12 5.08 -17.65
N GLU A 68 -23.38 5.37 -18.00
CA GLU A 68 -23.85 5.37 -19.36
C GLU A 68 -23.15 6.43 -20.23
N GLU A 69 -22.81 7.58 -19.66
CA GLU A 69 -22.05 8.65 -20.34
C GLU A 69 -20.62 8.23 -20.69
N TYR A 70 -20.11 7.21 -20.00
CA TYR A 70 -18.77 6.64 -20.20
C TYR A 70 -18.79 5.28 -20.91
N GLY A 71 -19.94 4.94 -21.54
CA GLY A 71 -20.11 3.69 -22.28
C GLY A 71 -20.13 2.43 -21.39
N MET A 72 -20.49 2.59 -20.11
CA MET A 72 -20.68 1.49 -19.15
C MET A 72 -22.18 1.37 -18.83
N SER A 73 -22.64 0.18 -18.45
CA SER A 73 -24.03 -0.04 -18.06
C SER A 73 -24.17 -0.11 -16.54
N SER A 74 -24.93 0.79 -15.95
CA SER A 74 -25.26 0.76 -14.52
C SER A 74 -26.01 -0.53 -14.13
N VAL A 75 -26.81 -1.09 -15.05
CA VAL A 75 -27.48 -2.38 -14.85
C VAL A 75 -26.47 -3.53 -14.77
N ALA A 76 -25.44 -3.52 -15.62
CA ALA A 76 -24.38 -4.52 -15.58
C ALA A 76 -23.53 -4.37 -14.31
N LEU A 77 -23.21 -3.15 -13.91
CA LEU A 77 -22.48 -2.88 -12.67
C LEU A 77 -23.20 -3.40 -11.42
N ARG A 78 -24.54 -3.29 -11.35
CA ARG A 78 -25.33 -3.84 -10.24
C ARG A 78 -25.26 -5.37 -10.11
N ARG A 79 -24.83 -6.11 -11.14
CA ARG A 79 -24.57 -7.56 -11.00
C ARG A 79 -23.42 -7.85 -10.04
N ILE A 80 -22.50 -6.91 -9.88
CA ILE A 80 -21.38 -7.02 -8.92
C ILE A 80 -21.91 -7.15 -7.50
N ASP A 81 -22.96 -6.41 -7.14
CA ASP A 81 -23.62 -6.51 -5.82
C ASP A 81 -24.05 -7.94 -5.50
N SER A 82 -24.67 -8.60 -6.49
CA SER A 82 -25.15 -9.98 -6.32
C SER A 82 -24.00 -10.97 -6.14
N ILE A 83 -22.89 -10.77 -6.88
CA ILE A 83 -21.67 -11.59 -6.78
C ILE A 83 -21.01 -11.39 -5.40
N ALA A 84 -20.83 -10.14 -4.97
CA ALA A 84 -20.23 -9.82 -3.69
C ALA A 84 -21.05 -10.38 -2.52
N LYS A 85 -22.37 -10.18 -2.54
CA LYS A 85 -23.27 -10.69 -1.51
C LYS A 85 -23.29 -12.21 -1.44
N ARG A 86 -23.27 -12.88 -2.61
CA ARG A 86 -23.20 -14.34 -2.68
C ARG A 86 -21.89 -14.88 -2.07
N GLY A 87 -20.73 -14.29 -2.38
CA GLY A 87 -19.46 -14.71 -1.78
C GLY A 87 -19.46 -14.60 -0.26
N ILE A 88 -20.09 -13.56 0.30
CA ILE A 88 -20.27 -13.40 1.75
C ILE A 88 -21.22 -14.47 2.31
N GLN A 89 -22.35 -14.73 1.64
CA GLN A 89 -23.32 -15.75 2.06
C GLN A 89 -22.74 -17.17 2.05
N GLU A 90 -21.92 -17.48 1.06
CA GLU A 90 -21.21 -18.76 0.94
C GLU A 90 -20.00 -18.86 1.90
N GLY A 91 -19.66 -17.78 2.62
CA GLY A 91 -18.55 -17.75 3.57
C GLY A 91 -17.17 -17.73 2.93
N ALA A 92 -17.08 -17.32 1.65
CA ALA A 92 -15.80 -17.20 0.96
C ALA A 92 -14.95 -16.06 1.54
N TYR A 93 -15.58 -14.98 1.95
CA TYR A 93 -14.98 -13.83 2.65
C TYR A 93 -16.04 -13.11 3.50
N PRO A 94 -15.64 -12.39 4.58
CA PRO A 94 -16.59 -11.75 5.48
C PRO A 94 -17.12 -10.42 4.94
N GLY A 95 -16.39 -9.76 4.07
CA GLY A 95 -16.72 -8.48 3.45
C GLY A 95 -15.72 -8.10 2.39
N CYS A 96 -16.03 -7.07 1.61
CA CYS A 96 -15.15 -6.54 0.57
C CYS A 96 -15.53 -5.10 0.21
N GLN A 97 -14.60 -4.41 -0.44
CA GLN A 97 -14.79 -3.12 -1.09
C GLN A 97 -14.44 -3.26 -2.56
N ILE A 98 -15.24 -2.66 -3.44
CA ILE A 98 -15.07 -2.73 -4.89
C ILE A 98 -15.19 -1.33 -5.46
N VAL A 99 -14.15 -0.88 -6.13
CA VAL A 99 -14.10 0.41 -6.82
C VAL A 99 -13.79 0.17 -8.29
N ILE A 100 -14.56 0.79 -9.17
CA ILE A 100 -14.30 0.76 -10.62
C ILE A 100 -14.21 2.19 -11.13
N LEU A 101 -13.07 2.47 -11.76
CA LEU A 101 -12.81 3.75 -12.41
C LEU A 101 -12.77 3.56 -13.92
N LYS A 102 -13.25 4.56 -14.65
CA LYS A 102 -13.05 4.71 -16.07
C LYS A 102 -12.70 6.15 -16.40
N ASP A 103 -11.62 6.33 -17.15
CA ASP A 103 -11.10 7.66 -17.53
C ASP A 103 -10.90 8.59 -16.29
N GLY A 104 -10.39 8.02 -15.20
CA GLY A 104 -10.18 8.71 -13.93
C GLY A 104 -11.45 9.05 -13.15
N LYS A 105 -12.61 8.57 -13.57
CA LYS A 105 -13.91 8.81 -12.93
C LYS A 105 -14.41 7.56 -12.22
N THR A 106 -14.98 7.73 -11.02
CA THR A 106 -15.54 6.62 -10.25
C THR A 106 -16.92 6.26 -10.81
N MET A 107 -17.02 5.07 -11.38
CA MET A 107 -18.26 4.52 -11.94
C MET A 107 -19.00 3.62 -10.95
N TYR A 108 -18.28 3.03 -10.00
CA TYR A 108 -18.82 2.14 -9.00
C TYR A 108 -17.91 2.19 -7.76
N ASP A 109 -18.47 2.37 -6.58
CA ASP A 109 -17.78 2.34 -5.29
C ASP A 109 -18.73 1.82 -4.22
N HIS A 110 -18.56 0.56 -3.84
CA HIS A 110 -19.44 -0.10 -2.88
C HIS A 110 -18.65 -0.96 -1.91
N ALA A 111 -19.11 -0.95 -0.65
CA ALA A 111 -18.61 -1.80 0.43
C ALA A 111 -19.70 -2.79 0.84
N PHE A 112 -19.30 -4.03 1.14
CA PHE A 112 -20.20 -5.13 1.48
C PHE A 112 -19.70 -5.88 2.71
N GLY A 113 -20.64 -6.35 3.54
CA GLY A 113 -20.37 -7.24 4.66
C GLY A 113 -19.66 -6.57 5.81
N THR A 114 -18.80 -7.32 6.48
CA THR A 114 -18.16 -6.94 7.74
C THR A 114 -16.66 -7.25 7.72
N HIS A 115 -15.91 -6.70 8.66
CA HIS A 115 -14.46 -6.89 8.78
C HIS A 115 -14.06 -8.35 9.01
N ALA A 116 -14.81 -9.11 9.83
CA ALA A 116 -14.41 -10.44 10.26
C ALA A 116 -15.60 -11.42 10.46
N GLY A 117 -16.76 -11.15 9.85
CA GLY A 117 -17.95 -11.96 9.99
C GLY A 117 -18.94 -11.42 11.03
N LYS A 118 -19.90 -12.25 11.42
CA LYS A 118 -21.04 -11.85 12.27
C LYS A 118 -20.59 -11.16 13.56
N GLY A 119 -21.15 -9.99 13.83
CA GLY A 119 -20.88 -9.22 15.05
C GLY A 119 -19.66 -8.29 14.98
N SER A 120 -18.90 -8.29 13.87
CA SER A 120 -17.82 -7.34 13.66
C SER A 120 -18.30 -6.07 12.93
N ALA A 121 -17.45 -5.04 12.87
CA ALA A 121 -17.75 -3.78 12.20
C ALA A 121 -18.10 -3.98 10.73
N LEU A 122 -18.97 -3.15 10.19
CA LEU A 122 -19.28 -3.12 8.76
C LEU A 122 -18.07 -2.59 7.97
N VAL A 123 -17.85 -3.13 6.79
CA VAL A 123 -16.88 -2.58 5.84
C VAL A 123 -17.38 -1.22 5.35
N ARG A 124 -16.50 -0.23 5.34
CA ARG A 124 -16.74 1.13 4.87
C ARG A 124 -15.85 1.45 3.66
N PRO A 125 -16.28 2.36 2.77
CA PRO A 125 -15.44 2.81 1.63
C PRO A 125 -14.12 3.46 2.06
N THR A 126 -14.00 3.85 3.32
CA THR A 126 -12.81 4.47 3.90
C THR A 126 -11.90 3.51 4.67
N ASP A 127 -12.23 2.22 4.73
CA ASP A 127 -11.42 1.26 5.45
C ASP A 127 -10.16 0.90 4.65
N LEU A 128 -9.06 0.67 5.37
CA LEU A 128 -7.78 0.29 4.76
C LEU A 128 -7.63 -1.23 4.69
N TYR A 129 -6.98 -1.66 3.63
CA TYR A 129 -6.61 -3.06 3.40
C TYR A 129 -5.10 -3.22 3.29
N ASP A 130 -4.59 -4.37 3.70
CA ASP A 130 -3.25 -4.83 3.31
C ASP A 130 -3.26 -5.09 1.80
N LEU A 131 -2.46 -4.36 1.05
CA LEU A 131 -2.39 -4.45 -0.40
C LEU A 131 -1.56 -5.63 -0.88
N ALA A 132 -0.94 -6.38 0.03
CA ALA A 132 -0.09 -7.52 -0.28
C ALA A 132 0.89 -7.20 -1.44
N SER A 133 0.92 -8.01 -2.49
CA SER A 133 1.85 -7.84 -3.61
C SER A 133 1.62 -6.59 -4.48
N LEU A 134 0.51 -5.88 -4.34
CA LEU A 134 0.37 -4.56 -4.96
C LEU A 134 1.40 -3.56 -4.40
N SER A 135 1.94 -3.81 -3.22
CA SER A 135 3.09 -3.04 -2.67
C SER A 135 4.28 -3.01 -3.62
N LYS A 136 4.46 -4.03 -4.47
CA LYS A 136 5.54 -4.06 -5.46
C LYS A 136 5.42 -2.94 -6.49
N THR A 137 4.19 -2.72 -6.99
CA THR A 137 3.92 -1.73 -8.05
C THR A 137 3.66 -0.35 -7.48
N THR A 138 2.89 -0.25 -6.41
CA THR A 138 2.47 1.03 -5.81
C THR A 138 3.46 1.53 -4.74
N GLY A 139 4.46 0.74 -4.39
CA GLY A 139 5.54 1.08 -3.47
C GLY A 139 6.91 0.99 -4.16
N THR A 140 7.53 -0.20 -4.12
CA THR A 140 8.93 -0.40 -4.54
C THR A 140 9.21 0.08 -5.95
N LEU A 141 8.34 -0.21 -6.91
CA LEU A 141 8.52 0.23 -8.30
C LEU A 141 8.47 1.76 -8.40
N LEU A 142 7.55 2.43 -7.71
CA LEU A 142 7.49 3.90 -7.70
C LEU A 142 8.77 4.52 -7.15
N ALA A 143 9.30 3.99 -6.04
CA ALA A 143 10.55 4.46 -5.48
C ALA A 143 11.70 4.33 -6.49
N LEU A 144 11.80 3.17 -7.16
CA LEU A 144 12.84 2.94 -8.17
C LEU A 144 12.64 3.79 -9.42
N MET A 145 11.40 3.99 -9.89
CA MET A 145 11.12 4.88 -11.03
C MET A 145 11.62 6.30 -10.76
N LYS A 146 11.37 6.84 -9.56
CA LYS A 146 11.84 8.17 -9.17
C LYS A 146 13.36 8.25 -9.08
N LEU A 147 13.99 7.21 -8.54
CA LEU A 147 15.46 7.13 -8.45
C LEU A 147 16.09 6.99 -9.84
N TYR A 148 15.47 6.23 -10.74
CA TYR A 148 15.90 6.08 -12.13
C TYR A 148 15.78 7.41 -12.89
N ASP A 149 14.66 8.11 -12.77
CA ASP A 149 14.42 9.42 -13.37
C ASP A 149 15.48 10.46 -12.92
N ARG A 150 15.96 10.33 -11.68
CA ARG A 150 17.06 11.13 -11.13
C ARG A 150 18.46 10.63 -11.53
N GLY A 151 18.58 9.66 -12.40
CA GLY A 151 19.85 9.12 -12.86
C GLY A 151 20.68 8.41 -11.79
N ARG A 152 20.02 7.89 -10.72
CA ARG A 152 20.74 7.27 -9.58
C ARG A 152 21.24 5.88 -9.88
N PHE A 153 20.75 5.22 -10.91
CA PHE A 153 21.18 3.89 -11.40
C PHE A 153 20.72 3.68 -12.84
N ASN A 154 21.29 2.65 -13.49
CA ASN A 154 20.84 2.14 -14.79
C ASN A 154 20.27 0.74 -14.64
N LEU A 155 19.32 0.37 -15.50
CA LEU A 155 18.70 -0.97 -15.46
C LEU A 155 19.70 -2.11 -15.71
N SER A 156 20.79 -1.84 -16.41
CA SER A 156 21.89 -2.79 -16.69
C SER A 156 22.89 -2.93 -15.56
N ASP A 157 22.84 -2.03 -14.56
CA ASP A 157 23.79 -2.08 -13.46
C ASP A 157 23.59 -3.34 -12.62
N LYS A 158 24.69 -3.84 -12.07
CA LYS A 158 24.66 -4.98 -11.17
C LYS A 158 24.21 -4.53 -9.79
N LEU A 159 23.30 -5.30 -9.19
CA LEU A 159 22.83 -4.99 -7.84
C LEU A 159 23.98 -4.95 -6.81
N SER A 160 25.01 -5.77 -7.03
CA SER A 160 26.20 -5.84 -6.17
C SER A 160 27.05 -4.55 -6.16
N ASP A 161 26.88 -3.67 -7.16
CA ASP A 161 27.57 -2.38 -7.19
C ASP A 161 27.01 -1.43 -6.10
N TYR A 162 25.75 -1.62 -5.74
CA TYR A 162 25.04 -0.83 -4.72
C TYR A 162 24.93 -1.57 -3.38
N LEU A 163 24.92 -2.91 -3.40
CA LEU A 163 24.81 -3.78 -2.22
C LEU A 163 26.07 -4.64 -2.08
N PRO A 164 27.15 -4.11 -1.46
CA PRO A 164 28.47 -4.76 -1.43
C PRO A 164 28.47 -6.18 -0.84
N TRP A 165 27.51 -6.50 0.04
CA TRP A 165 27.36 -7.83 0.63
C TRP A 165 27.01 -8.94 -0.38
N LEU A 166 26.63 -8.57 -1.61
CA LEU A 166 26.40 -9.51 -2.72
C LEU A 166 27.65 -9.80 -3.55
N GLN A 167 28.72 -8.98 -3.46
CA GLN A 167 29.88 -9.06 -4.36
C GLN A 167 30.61 -10.40 -4.33
N ARG A 168 30.61 -11.08 -3.17
CA ARG A 168 31.30 -12.37 -2.99
C ARG A 168 30.33 -13.57 -3.02
N THR A 169 29.21 -13.42 -3.69
CA THR A 169 28.17 -14.45 -3.78
C THR A 169 27.91 -14.83 -5.23
N ASN A 170 27.14 -15.90 -5.45
CA ASN A 170 26.67 -16.28 -6.78
C ASN A 170 25.64 -15.29 -7.37
N LYS A 171 25.30 -14.24 -6.65
CA LYS A 171 24.34 -13.20 -7.04
C LYS A 171 25.02 -11.90 -7.50
N LYS A 172 26.35 -11.87 -7.53
CA LYS A 172 27.16 -10.69 -7.91
C LYS A 172 26.81 -10.09 -9.28
N ASP A 173 26.40 -10.94 -10.22
CA ASP A 173 26.15 -10.54 -11.61
C ASP A 173 24.66 -10.35 -11.94
N MET A 174 23.78 -10.30 -10.93
CA MET A 174 22.37 -9.97 -11.14
C MET A 174 22.19 -8.50 -11.47
N THR A 175 21.48 -8.22 -12.56
CA THR A 175 21.13 -6.85 -12.93
C THR A 175 19.81 -6.41 -12.31
N ILE A 176 19.64 -5.10 -12.16
CA ILE A 176 18.41 -4.51 -11.66
C ILE A 176 17.24 -4.84 -12.60
N ARG A 177 17.47 -4.84 -13.93
CA ARG A 177 16.50 -5.25 -14.94
C ARG A 177 15.98 -6.67 -14.70
N GLU A 178 16.87 -7.63 -14.44
CA GLU A 178 16.49 -9.03 -14.22
C GLU A 178 15.59 -9.19 -12.99
N LEU A 179 15.82 -8.41 -11.94
CA LEU A 179 14.98 -8.40 -10.74
C LEU A 179 13.59 -7.85 -11.03
N LEU A 180 13.51 -6.68 -11.69
CA LEU A 180 12.24 -6.05 -12.05
C LEU A 180 11.39 -6.92 -13.00
N LEU A 181 12.02 -7.68 -13.88
CA LEU A 181 11.35 -8.59 -14.82
C LEU A 181 11.10 -10.00 -14.25
N HIS A 182 11.44 -10.25 -12.97
CA HIS A 182 11.40 -11.57 -12.37
C HIS A 182 12.19 -12.64 -13.14
N GLN A 183 13.34 -12.27 -13.71
CA GLN A 183 14.19 -13.12 -14.54
C GLN A 183 15.58 -13.35 -13.93
N SER A 184 15.76 -13.08 -12.65
CA SER A 184 17.05 -13.15 -11.96
C SER A 184 17.49 -14.57 -11.58
N GLY A 185 16.61 -15.56 -11.68
CA GLY A 185 16.86 -16.93 -11.21
C GLY A 185 16.66 -17.12 -9.71
N LEU A 186 16.22 -16.10 -8.98
CA LEU A 186 15.90 -16.21 -7.55
C LEU A 186 14.67 -17.09 -7.30
N PRO A 187 14.58 -17.76 -6.14
CA PRO A 187 13.38 -18.50 -5.78
C PRO A 187 12.18 -17.55 -5.60
N ALA A 188 10.96 -18.11 -5.63
CA ALA A 188 9.73 -17.35 -5.46
C ALA A 188 9.68 -16.59 -4.12
N GLY A 189 10.14 -17.23 -3.05
CA GLY A 189 10.19 -16.65 -1.70
C GLY A 189 11.28 -17.27 -0.84
N ILE A 190 11.51 -16.68 0.31
CA ILE A 190 12.34 -17.21 1.40
C ILE A 190 11.48 -17.30 2.67
N VAL A 191 11.68 -18.37 3.43
CA VAL A 191 10.98 -18.58 4.68
C VAL A 191 11.90 -18.12 5.83
N LEU A 192 11.51 -17.08 6.52
CA LEU A 192 12.34 -16.41 7.53
C LEU A 192 12.03 -16.84 8.97
N TYR A 193 10.77 -17.17 9.27
CA TYR A 193 10.34 -17.47 10.64
C TYR A 193 11.06 -18.66 11.32
N PRO A 194 11.54 -19.71 10.61
CA PRO A 194 12.26 -20.80 11.27
C PRO A 194 13.55 -20.34 11.96
N GLU A 195 14.14 -19.24 11.47
CA GLU A 195 15.33 -18.66 12.07
C GLU A 195 15.03 -17.96 13.41
N ALA A 196 13.79 -17.57 13.62
CA ALA A 196 13.33 -16.95 14.86
C ALA A 196 12.78 -17.98 15.88
N ILE A 197 12.45 -19.20 15.45
CA ILE A 197 11.90 -20.24 16.32
C ILE A 197 13.05 -20.97 17.04
N ASP A 198 12.90 -21.14 18.34
CA ASP A 198 13.77 -22.00 19.12
C ASP A 198 13.41 -23.48 18.87
N LYS A 199 14.34 -24.21 18.25
CA LYS A 199 14.16 -25.61 17.87
C LYS A 199 14.06 -26.56 19.06
N GLU A 200 14.61 -26.17 20.20
CA GLU A 200 14.52 -26.95 21.45
C GLU A 200 13.19 -26.75 22.17
N SER A 201 12.40 -25.76 21.78
CA SER A 201 11.14 -25.40 22.42
C SER A 201 9.97 -26.31 22.03
N TYR A 202 10.10 -27.16 21.02
CA TYR A 202 9.03 -28.02 20.56
C TYR A 202 9.52 -29.42 20.20
N LYS A 203 8.61 -30.41 20.31
CA LYS A 203 8.92 -31.82 19.98
C LYS A 203 8.59 -32.14 18.53
N GLY A 204 9.45 -32.94 17.89
CA GLY A 204 9.20 -33.47 16.54
C GLY A 204 9.41 -32.42 15.43
N ARG A 205 8.51 -32.40 14.47
CA ARG A 205 8.53 -31.45 13.33
C ARG A 205 7.53 -30.34 13.55
N LEU A 206 7.74 -29.18 12.92
CA LEU A 206 6.74 -28.09 12.93
C LEU A 206 5.51 -28.42 12.05
N PHE A 207 5.69 -29.22 11.01
CA PHE A 207 4.62 -29.55 10.06
C PHE A 207 4.49 -31.05 9.83
N SER A 208 3.23 -31.46 9.58
CA SER A 208 2.84 -32.81 9.22
C SER A 208 1.86 -32.79 8.06
N ALA A 209 1.87 -33.82 7.21
CA ALA A 209 0.87 -34.02 6.17
C ALA A 209 -0.49 -34.51 6.72
N ARG A 210 -0.53 -34.93 7.99
CA ARG A 210 -1.72 -35.46 8.65
C ARG A 210 -1.90 -34.83 10.03
N LYS A 211 -3.15 -34.76 10.48
CA LYS A 211 -3.47 -34.35 11.85
C LYS A 211 -3.01 -35.44 12.83
N ASP A 212 -2.32 -35.01 13.88
CA ASP A 212 -1.96 -35.86 15.04
C ASP A 212 -1.95 -35.02 16.33
N ALA A 213 -1.55 -35.63 17.45
CA ALA A 213 -1.54 -34.96 18.76
C ALA A 213 -0.58 -33.74 18.82
N LEU A 214 0.53 -33.80 18.08
CA LEU A 214 1.49 -32.68 18.02
C LEU A 214 1.12 -31.62 16.94
N HIS A 215 0.33 -32.00 15.94
CA HIS A 215 -0.05 -31.16 14.80
C HIS A 215 -1.58 -30.98 14.74
N PRO A 216 -2.20 -30.31 15.73
CA PRO A 216 -3.67 -30.12 15.76
C PRO A 216 -4.15 -29.01 14.81
N LEU A 217 -3.27 -28.06 14.43
CA LEU A 217 -3.62 -26.87 13.69
C LEU A 217 -3.52 -27.09 12.19
N ARG A 218 -4.66 -26.97 11.49
CA ARG A 218 -4.71 -27.07 10.02
C ARG A 218 -4.32 -25.72 9.39
N LEU A 219 -3.31 -25.70 8.55
CA LEU A 219 -2.86 -24.53 7.78
C LEU A 219 -3.21 -24.61 6.29
N GLY A 220 -3.42 -25.82 5.77
CA GLY A 220 -3.73 -26.03 4.36
C GLY A 220 -4.45 -27.36 4.13
N VAL A 221 -4.65 -27.70 2.85
CA VAL A 221 -5.36 -28.94 2.48
C VAL A 221 -4.65 -30.17 3.06
N THR A 222 -3.31 -30.19 2.96
CA THR A 222 -2.45 -31.30 3.40
C THR A 222 -1.39 -30.86 4.40
N THR A 223 -1.60 -29.75 5.11
CA THR A 223 -0.59 -29.20 6.03
C THR A 223 -1.19 -28.94 7.38
N TRP A 224 -0.63 -29.61 8.38
CA TRP A 224 -0.96 -29.47 9.79
C TRP A 224 0.27 -29.02 10.56
N ALA A 225 0.11 -28.16 11.56
CA ALA A 225 1.19 -27.54 12.29
C ALA A 225 1.17 -27.82 13.78
N ASN A 226 2.37 -27.85 14.35
CA ASN A 226 2.60 -27.80 15.79
C ASN A 226 2.72 -26.34 16.23
N PRO A 227 1.73 -25.77 16.93
CA PRO A 227 1.77 -24.38 17.40
C PRO A 227 2.55 -24.20 18.71
N ASN A 228 3.02 -25.28 19.33
CA ASN A 228 3.65 -25.27 20.65
C ASN A 228 5.16 -25.05 20.54
N PHE A 229 5.55 -23.89 20.07
CA PHE A 229 6.95 -23.43 20.03
C PHE A 229 7.08 -22.07 20.70
N HIS A 230 8.32 -21.72 21.05
CA HIS A 230 8.72 -20.39 21.48
C HIS A 230 9.68 -19.77 20.48
N PHE A 231 9.72 -18.44 20.44
CA PHE A 231 10.73 -17.73 19.69
C PHE A 231 12.01 -17.61 20.50
N LYS A 232 13.14 -17.56 19.81
CA LYS A 232 14.43 -17.27 20.41
C LYS A 232 14.39 -15.89 21.06
N PRO A 233 14.81 -15.74 22.33
CA PRO A 233 14.79 -14.46 23.02
C PRO A 233 15.57 -13.35 22.31
N GLU A 234 16.66 -13.69 21.60
CA GLU A 234 17.47 -12.73 20.85
C GLU A 234 16.81 -12.24 19.55
N THR A 235 15.73 -12.89 19.07
CA THR A 235 15.04 -12.50 17.83
C THR A 235 13.75 -11.75 18.07
N LEU A 236 12.93 -12.20 19.03
CA LEU A 236 11.60 -11.64 19.30
C LEU A 236 11.38 -11.39 20.79
N SER A 237 10.72 -10.29 21.09
CA SER A 237 10.35 -9.86 22.46
C SER A 237 8.88 -9.51 22.55
N ARG A 238 8.28 -9.72 23.72
CA ARG A 238 6.94 -9.24 24.06
C ARG A 238 6.90 -7.77 24.44
N THR A 239 8.06 -7.17 24.70
CA THR A 239 8.19 -5.76 25.11
C THR A 239 9.11 -5.01 24.16
N ARG A 240 8.72 -3.79 23.81
CA ARG A 240 9.53 -2.86 23.03
C ARG A 240 10.70 -2.37 23.87
N ASN A 241 11.92 -2.35 23.27
CA ASN A 241 13.09 -1.69 23.84
C ASN A 241 14.06 -1.25 22.72
N ALA A 242 15.24 -0.77 23.06
CA ALA A 242 16.21 -0.24 22.09
C ALA A 242 16.64 -1.23 20.98
N ASN A 243 16.57 -2.53 21.23
CA ASN A 243 16.92 -3.57 20.26
C ASN A 243 15.71 -4.13 19.52
N TYR A 244 14.55 -4.20 20.19
CA TYR A 244 13.29 -4.75 19.67
C TYR A 244 12.35 -3.61 19.33
N THR A 245 12.54 -3.05 18.14
CA THR A 245 11.84 -1.83 17.66
C THR A 245 10.82 -2.09 16.58
N LEU A 246 10.92 -3.22 15.87
CA LEU A 246 10.08 -3.54 14.72
C LEU A 246 8.85 -4.35 15.17
N GLN A 247 7.69 -3.74 15.18
CA GLN A 247 6.46 -4.40 15.63
C GLN A 247 5.88 -5.28 14.52
N ILE A 248 5.65 -6.57 14.80
CA ILE A 248 5.10 -7.54 13.84
C ILE A 248 3.70 -8.06 14.21
N CYS A 249 3.25 -7.75 15.43
CA CYS A 249 1.92 -8.01 15.98
C CYS A 249 1.71 -7.14 17.22
N ASP A 250 0.51 -7.06 17.77
CA ASP A 250 0.15 -6.19 18.93
C ASP A 250 1.14 -6.28 20.10
N SER A 251 1.65 -7.46 20.40
CA SER A 251 2.56 -7.68 21.52
C SER A 251 3.81 -8.47 21.11
N LEU A 252 4.29 -8.27 19.90
CA LEU A 252 5.45 -8.98 19.39
C LEU A 252 6.37 -8.03 18.61
N TRP A 253 7.62 -7.95 19.07
CA TRP A 253 8.62 -7.02 18.56
C TRP A 253 9.84 -7.79 18.08
N LEU A 254 10.25 -7.54 16.83
CA LEU A 254 11.43 -8.14 16.22
C LEU A 254 12.67 -7.30 16.53
N ASN A 255 13.77 -8.00 16.78
CA ASN A 255 15.07 -7.37 16.93
C ASN A 255 15.55 -6.78 15.60
N LYS A 256 15.96 -5.53 15.61
CA LYS A 256 16.46 -4.82 14.42
C LYS A 256 17.66 -5.50 13.75
N SER A 257 18.43 -6.31 14.50
CA SER A 257 19.56 -7.08 13.95
C SER A 257 19.13 -8.22 13.04
N PHE A 258 17.84 -8.59 13.02
CA PHE A 258 17.31 -9.67 12.17
C PHE A 258 17.51 -9.40 10.66
N ILE A 259 17.76 -8.15 10.31
CA ILE A 259 18.13 -7.76 8.94
C ILE A 259 19.34 -8.56 8.40
N LYS A 260 20.30 -8.91 9.28
CA LYS A 260 21.47 -9.73 8.91
C LYS A 260 21.06 -11.15 8.55
N VAL A 261 20.11 -11.73 9.29
CA VAL A 261 19.55 -13.06 9.00
C VAL A 261 18.86 -13.06 7.62
N ILE A 262 18.15 -11.98 7.30
CA ILE A 262 17.50 -11.84 5.98
C ILE A 262 18.56 -11.82 4.86
N GLN A 263 19.63 -11.05 5.04
CA GLN A 263 20.73 -10.98 4.06
C GLN A 263 21.42 -12.35 3.89
N GLU A 264 21.69 -13.05 4.98
CA GLU A 264 22.26 -14.40 4.97
C GLU A 264 21.35 -15.39 4.22
N LYS A 265 20.05 -15.38 4.51
CA LYS A 265 19.06 -16.23 3.81
C LYS A 265 18.95 -15.91 2.31
N ILE A 266 19.07 -14.65 1.93
CA ILE A 266 19.15 -14.27 0.53
C ILE A 266 20.43 -14.80 -0.12
N ILE A 267 21.57 -14.70 0.56
CA ILE A 267 22.86 -15.22 0.07
C ILE A 267 22.81 -16.72 -0.09
N GLU A 268 22.26 -17.46 0.85
CA GLU A 268 22.12 -18.92 0.82
C GLU A 268 21.10 -19.40 -0.20
N ALA A 269 20.11 -18.58 -0.56
CA ALA A 269 19.06 -18.98 -1.48
C ALA A 269 19.65 -19.47 -2.83
N PRO A 270 19.20 -20.63 -3.35
CA PRO A 270 19.72 -21.17 -4.60
C PRO A 270 19.38 -20.23 -5.77
N LEU A 271 20.31 -20.13 -6.72
CA LEU A 271 20.11 -19.41 -7.96
C LEU A 271 19.83 -20.41 -9.07
N GLY A 272 18.64 -20.31 -9.66
CA GLY A 272 18.22 -21.13 -10.80
C GLY A 272 18.53 -20.46 -12.13
N THR A 273 17.91 -20.96 -13.20
CA THR A 273 18.03 -20.39 -14.55
C THR A 273 17.37 -19.02 -14.62
N LYS A 274 17.95 -18.13 -15.46
CA LYS A 274 17.41 -16.79 -15.71
C LYS A 274 16.18 -16.86 -16.64
N GLN A 275 15.08 -17.35 -16.10
CA GLN A 275 13.77 -17.44 -16.74
C GLN A 275 12.74 -16.69 -15.90
N TYR A 276 11.62 -16.31 -16.50
CA TYR A 276 10.53 -15.70 -15.75
C TYR A 276 10.06 -16.62 -14.63
N ARG A 277 10.24 -16.14 -13.42
CA ARG A 277 9.73 -16.76 -12.20
C ARG A 277 9.41 -15.66 -11.20
N TYR A 278 8.13 -15.45 -10.94
CA TYR A 278 7.71 -14.48 -9.95
C TYR A 278 8.46 -14.68 -8.63
N SER A 279 9.09 -13.62 -8.12
CA SER A 279 9.97 -13.69 -6.96
C SER A 279 9.75 -12.51 -6.01
N ASP A 280 9.34 -12.81 -4.80
CA ASP A 280 9.31 -11.86 -3.68
C ASP A 280 10.73 -11.48 -3.26
N VAL A 281 11.67 -12.42 -3.33
CA VAL A 281 13.08 -12.20 -2.97
C VAL A 281 13.70 -11.10 -3.81
N GLY A 282 13.35 -11.05 -5.11
CA GLY A 282 13.79 -9.98 -6.00
C GLY A 282 13.33 -8.61 -5.52
N PHE A 283 12.10 -8.49 -5.07
CA PHE A 283 11.55 -7.22 -4.57
C PHE A 283 12.05 -6.86 -3.17
N ILE A 284 12.37 -7.84 -2.32
CA ILE A 284 13.09 -7.60 -1.07
C ILE A 284 14.46 -6.97 -1.37
N LEU A 285 15.19 -7.49 -2.35
CA LEU A 285 16.47 -6.92 -2.78
C LEU A 285 16.31 -5.51 -3.38
N LEU A 286 15.26 -5.27 -4.16
CA LEU A 286 14.96 -3.96 -4.73
C LEU A 286 14.61 -2.92 -3.66
N ARG A 287 14.00 -3.32 -2.54
CA ARG A 287 13.86 -2.43 -1.37
C ARG A 287 15.21 -2.01 -0.83
N PHE A 288 16.14 -2.94 -0.61
CA PHE A 288 17.50 -2.59 -0.14
C PHE A 288 18.21 -1.63 -1.09
N LEU A 289 18.03 -1.83 -2.42
CA LEU A 289 18.55 -0.90 -3.42
C LEU A 289 17.92 0.49 -3.27
N ALA A 290 16.60 0.56 -3.17
CA ALA A 290 15.88 1.83 -3.05
C ALA A 290 16.34 2.62 -1.81
N GLU A 291 16.45 1.95 -0.65
CA GLU A 291 16.91 2.56 0.59
C GLU A 291 18.38 3.01 0.50
N GLN A 292 19.26 2.22 -0.10
CA GLN A 292 20.66 2.55 -0.32
C GLN A 292 20.81 3.80 -1.20
N LEU A 293 20.03 3.89 -2.28
CA LEU A 293 20.08 5.02 -3.21
C LEU A 293 19.38 6.28 -2.67
N ALA A 294 18.32 6.11 -1.90
CA ALA A 294 17.57 7.20 -1.28
C ALA A 294 18.28 7.76 -0.02
N GLY A 295 19.08 6.94 0.65
CA GLY A 295 19.74 7.28 1.92
C GLY A 295 18.76 7.37 3.10
N MET A 296 17.58 6.75 2.97
CA MET A 296 16.53 6.73 4.00
C MET A 296 15.63 5.51 3.83
N PRO A 297 14.81 5.14 4.84
CA PRO A 297 13.80 4.09 4.75
C PRO A 297 12.85 4.29 3.56
N MET A 298 12.44 3.18 2.93
CA MET A 298 11.62 3.22 1.71
C MET A 298 10.24 3.81 1.96
N ASP A 299 9.63 3.54 3.10
CA ASP A 299 8.33 4.11 3.48
C ASP A 299 8.38 5.63 3.64
N GLU A 300 9.43 6.17 4.26
CA GLU A 300 9.66 7.62 4.39
C GLU A 300 9.92 8.26 3.01
N TYR A 301 10.72 7.59 2.16
CA TYR A 301 10.99 8.06 0.81
C TYR A 301 9.71 8.15 -0.04
N LEU A 302 8.88 7.11 0.01
CA LEU A 302 7.61 7.06 -0.72
C LEU A 302 6.60 8.09 -0.20
N ALA A 303 6.51 8.26 1.11
CA ALA A 303 5.66 9.29 1.71
C ALA A 303 6.04 10.67 1.19
N ARG A 304 7.33 11.03 1.26
CA ARG A 304 7.84 12.34 0.84
C ARG A 304 7.73 12.60 -0.66
N GLU A 305 8.04 11.59 -1.50
CA GLU A 305 8.16 11.78 -2.95
C GLU A 305 6.85 11.59 -3.71
N PHE A 306 5.90 10.85 -3.13
CA PHE A 306 4.65 10.49 -3.81
C PHE A 306 3.41 10.72 -2.96
N TYR A 307 3.29 10.07 -1.80
CA TYR A 307 1.98 9.99 -1.15
C TYR A 307 1.55 11.34 -0.58
N GLU A 308 2.41 12.07 0.10
CA GLU A 308 2.11 13.41 0.63
C GLU A 308 1.88 14.44 -0.48
N PRO A 309 2.74 14.57 -1.53
CA PRO A 309 2.48 15.49 -2.63
C PRO A 309 1.20 15.19 -3.42
N MET A 310 0.77 13.94 -3.47
CA MET A 310 -0.47 13.51 -4.13
C MET A 310 -1.71 13.57 -3.21
N GLY A 311 -1.56 13.94 -1.94
CA GLY A 311 -2.64 13.95 -0.97
C GLY A 311 -3.15 12.55 -0.58
N LEU A 312 -2.34 11.52 -0.74
CA LEU A 312 -2.69 10.13 -0.43
C LEU A 312 -2.45 9.83 1.05
N GLU A 313 -3.22 10.44 1.93
CA GLU A 313 -3.07 10.34 3.39
C GLU A 313 -3.33 8.93 3.93
N ARG A 314 -4.01 8.10 3.15
CA ARG A 314 -4.43 6.75 3.53
C ARG A 314 -3.66 5.63 2.82
N THR A 315 -2.62 5.97 2.06
CA THR A 315 -1.70 5.01 1.42
C THR A 315 -0.36 5.07 2.14
N LEU A 316 -0.04 4.04 2.94
CA LEU A 316 1.12 4.07 3.82
C LEU A 316 1.57 2.68 4.27
N TYR A 317 2.84 2.56 4.59
CA TYR A 317 3.35 1.44 5.41
C TYR A 317 3.05 1.71 6.89
N LEU A 318 3.07 0.65 7.71
CA LEU A 318 2.90 0.74 9.17
C LEU A 318 1.67 1.58 9.59
N PRO A 319 0.47 1.25 9.11
CA PRO A 319 -0.70 2.12 9.19
C PRO A 319 -1.09 2.47 10.64
N LEU A 320 -0.81 1.61 11.61
CA LEU A 320 -1.14 1.85 13.03
C LEU A 320 -0.43 3.06 13.65
N GLN A 321 0.58 3.63 12.97
CA GLN A 321 1.23 4.86 13.42
C GLN A 321 0.35 6.11 13.19
N ARG A 322 -0.58 6.06 12.23
CA ARG A 322 -1.39 7.21 11.81
C ARG A 322 -2.90 6.93 11.76
N ILE A 323 -3.29 5.68 11.52
CA ILE A 323 -4.67 5.28 11.29
C ILE A 323 -5.20 4.48 12.48
N PRO A 324 -6.37 4.82 13.03
CA PRO A 324 -7.01 4.02 14.07
C PRO A 324 -7.24 2.57 13.61
N LYS A 325 -6.90 1.61 14.46
CA LYS A 325 -7.02 0.17 14.16
C LYS A 325 -8.41 -0.23 13.66
N ALA A 326 -9.48 0.39 14.20
CA ALA A 326 -10.86 0.14 13.80
C ALA A 326 -11.19 0.51 12.35
N GLN A 327 -10.33 1.28 11.67
CA GLN A 327 -10.47 1.66 10.27
C GLN A 327 -9.61 0.79 9.32
N ILE A 328 -9.03 -0.30 9.83
CA ILE A 328 -8.22 -1.22 9.05
C ILE A 328 -8.90 -2.58 9.07
N VAL A 329 -9.10 -3.17 7.90
CA VAL A 329 -9.70 -4.49 7.80
C VAL A 329 -8.69 -5.57 8.21
N PRO A 330 -9.05 -6.53 9.09
CA PRO A 330 -8.18 -7.64 9.42
C PRO A 330 -7.91 -8.51 8.18
N SER A 331 -6.65 -8.86 7.93
CA SER A 331 -6.29 -9.74 6.81
C SER A 331 -6.42 -11.22 7.15
N ALA A 332 -6.05 -11.62 8.36
CA ALA A 332 -6.09 -13.00 8.81
C ALA A 332 -6.11 -13.14 10.33
N ASN A 333 -6.52 -14.31 10.80
CA ASN A 333 -6.25 -14.77 12.17
C ASN A 333 -5.08 -15.75 12.13
N ASP A 334 -3.88 -15.25 12.40
CA ASP A 334 -2.65 -16.06 12.41
C ASP A 334 -2.59 -16.90 13.68
N LYS A 335 -3.10 -18.13 13.60
CA LYS A 335 -3.13 -19.07 14.71
C LYS A 335 -1.80 -19.81 14.92
N PHE A 336 -0.89 -19.72 13.96
CA PHE A 336 0.36 -20.47 14.00
C PHE A 336 1.52 -19.61 14.48
N LEU A 337 1.92 -18.61 13.70
CA LEU A 337 3.18 -17.91 13.90
C LEU A 337 3.03 -16.77 14.94
N ARG A 338 2.21 -15.76 14.66
CA ARG A 338 2.07 -14.56 15.52
C ARG A 338 0.99 -14.71 16.60
N LYS A 339 0.10 -15.70 16.44
CA LYS A 339 -0.99 -16.05 17.36
C LYS A 339 -1.87 -14.86 17.72
N CYS A 340 -2.19 -14.06 16.71
CA CYS A 340 -3.04 -12.87 16.83
C CYS A 340 -3.86 -12.63 15.56
N VAL A 341 -4.87 -11.78 15.65
CA VAL A 341 -5.56 -11.24 14.49
C VAL A 341 -4.68 -10.17 13.87
N LEU A 342 -4.37 -10.30 12.57
CA LEU A 342 -3.55 -9.37 11.82
C LEU A 342 -4.42 -8.22 11.33
N GLN A 343 -4.44 -7.13 12.08
CA GLN A 343 -5.18 -5.91 11.78
C GLN A 343 -4.25 -4.71 11.91
N GLY A 344 -3.84 -4.15 10.76
CA GLY A 344 -2.82 -3.12 10.67
C GLY A 344 -1.38 -3.64 10.71
N PHE A 345 -1.21 -4.95 10.68
CA PHE A 345 0.07 -5.63 10.50
C PHE A 345 0.05 -6.39 9.19
N VAL A 346 1.15 -6.33 8.45
CA VAL A 346 1.27 -7.01 7.15
C VAL A 346 1.02 -8.52 7.29
N HIS A 347 0.23 -9.08 6.37
CA HIS A 347 -0.07 -10.51 6.37
C HIS A 347 1.16 -11.33 5.99
N ASP A 348 1.87 -10.92 4.95
CA ASP A 348 3.06 -11.61 4.46
C ASP A 348 4.10 -11.80 5.57
N GLU A 349 4.48 -13.05 5.81
CA GLU A 349 5.38 -13.39 6.91
C GLU A 349 6.79 -12.85 6.68
N SER A 350 7.29 -12.88 5.44
CA SER A 350 8.63 -12.37 5.14
C SER A 350 8.70 -10.85 5.26
N ALA A 351 7.63 -10.13 4.91
CA ALA A 351 7.51 -8.70 5.13
C ALA A 351 7.38 -8.34 6.63
N ALA A 352 6.65 -9.15 7.39
CA ALA A 352 6.57 -8.98 8.85
C ALA A 352 7.96 -9.09 9.51
N PHE A 353 8.77 -10.07 9.11
CA PHE A 353 10.15 -10.22 9.58
C PHE A 353 11.12 -9.14 9.03
N GLN A 354 10.63 -8.23 8.22
CA GLN A 354 11.31 -6.99 7.84
C GLN A 354 10.74 -5.76 8.57
N GLY A 355 9.90 -5.97 9.58
CA GLY A 355 9.30 -4.89 10.36
C GLY A 355 8.07 -4.26 9.70
N GLY A 356 7.50 -4.90 8.68
CA GLY A 356 6.30 -4.42 7.98
C GLY A 356 6.56 -3.50 6.79
N VAL A 357 7.83 -3.05 6.60
CA VAL A 357 8.24 -2.30 5.41
C VAL A 357 9.08 -3.22 4.54
N SER A 358 8.49 -3.75 3.49
CA SER A 358 9.19 -4.65 2.57
C SER A 358 8.89 -4.31 1.10
N GLY A 359 9.80 -4.71 0.21
CA GLY A 359 9.63 -4.48 -1.21
C GLY A 359 8.55 -5.35 -1.85
N ASN A 360 8.23 -6.49 -1.25
CA ASN A 360 7.25 -7.42 -1.78
C ASN A 360 5.83 -7.22 -1.24
N ALA A 361 5.68 -6.67 -0.04
CA ALA A 361 4.40 -6.46 0.65
C ALA A 361 4.53 -5.44 1.79
N GLY A 362 3.43 -5.04 2.41
CA GLY A 362 3.38 -4.21 3.61
C GLY A 362 2.77 -2.83 3.43
N LEU A 363 2.42 -2.43 2.20
CA LEU A 363 1.66 -1.22 1.95
C LEU A 363 0.18 -1.45 2.25
N PHE A 364 -0.48 -0.45 2.82
CA PHE A 364 -1.91 -0.38 3.09
C PHE A 364 -2.53 0.80 2.35
N SER A 365 -3.77 0.65 1.88
CA SER A 365 -4.56 1.73 1.32
C SER A 365 -6.05 1.45 1.45
#